data_0397a199f927a884aef7deaade79a755
#
_entry.id   0397a199f927a884aef7deaade79a755
#
_cell.length_a   1.000
_cell.length_b   1.000
_cell.length_c   1.000
_cell.angle_alpha   90.00
_cell.angle_beta   90.00
_cell.angle_gamma   90.00
#
_symmetry.space_group_name_H-M   'P 1'
#
loop_
_entity.id
_entity.type
_entity.pdbx_description
1 polymer ?
#
loop_
_entity_poly.entity_id
_entity_poly.type
_entity_poly.pdbx_seq_one_letter_code
_entity_poly.pdbx_strand_id
1 'polypeptide(L)'
;VEGLLKMSNDHADGSTMKEAGPSAPVRIVGLSGVPLAGDELLVVKNEREAKQIADHRLELEQKKAAQASEETRPSALSAEVLFARMEGTGERELFAVVKADVQGTVEAIREALAKLSTEKVKLSVIHHGVGGVKESDVMLAAASKAVIFAFHVRPEPAARKLAERE
;
A
#
# COMPACT_ATOMS: atom_id res chain seq x y z
N VAL A 1 -16.41 10.91 0.44
CA VAL A 1 -16.98 9.84 1.27
C VAL A 1 -18.49 9.83 1.00
N GLU A 2 -18.89 9.18 -0.09
CA GLU A 2 -20.31 8.91 -0.34
C GLU A 2 -20.64 7.60 0.39
N GLY A 3 -21.31 7.70 1.51
CA GLY A 3 -21.83 6.54 2.18
C GLY A 3 -22.17 6.82 3.64
N LEU A 4 -23.29 6.33 4.07
CA LEU A 4 -23.67 6.34 5.48
C LEU A 4 -22.67 5.45 6.22
N LEU A 5 -21.73 6.04 6.93
CA LEU A 5 -20.81 5.28 7.78
C LEU A 5 -21.63 4.52 8.82
N LYS A 6 -21.51 3.19 8.80
CA LYS A 6 -22.11 2.36 9.82
C LYS A 6 -21.04 1.98 10.83
N MET A 7 -21.30 2.27 12.10
CA MET A 7 -20.48 1.82 13.22
C MET A 7 -21.14 0.60 13.87
N SER A 8 -20.36 -0.38 14.21
CA SER A 8 -20.80 -1.53 15.01
C SER A 8 -19.83 -1.76 16.17
N ASN A 9 -20.33 -2.31 17.26
CA ASN A 9 -19.50 -2.68 18.39
C ASN A 9 -18.60 -3.87 18.01
N ASP A 10 -17.30 -3.75 18.19
CA ASP A 10 -16.33 -4.80 17.82
C ASP A 10 -16.21 -5.91 18.88
N HIS A 11 -16.58 -5.64 20.13
CA HIS A 11 -16.52 -6.61 21.24
C HIS A 11 -17.83 -7.27 21.64
N ALA A 12 -18.94 -6.80 21.10
CA ALA A 12 -20.26 -7.35 21.40
C ALA A 12 -20.82 -8.11 20.18
N ASP A 13 -22.10 -8.28 20.16
CA ASP A 13 -22.93 -8.98 19.16
C ASP A 13 -22.93 -8.35 17.75
N GLY A 14 -22.06 -7.40 17.47
CA GLY A 14 -22.00 -6.69 16.18
C GLY A 14 -23.15 -5.73 15.95
N SER A 15 -23.85 -5.33 17.00
CA SER A 15 -24.98 -4.39 16.93
C SER A 15 -24.55 -3.04 16.36
N THR A 16 -25.40 -2.48 15.50
CA THR A 16 -25.15 -1.16 14.90
C THR A 16 -25.28 -0.06 15.95
N MET A 17 -24.26 0.77 16.07
CA MET A 17 -24.23 1.92 16.98
C MET A 17 -24.38 3.22 16.21
N LYS A 18 -25.09 4.19 16.79
CA LYS A 18 -25.19 5.55 16.24
C LYS A 18 -24.10 6.47 16.75
N GLU A 19 -23.63 6.25 17.95
CA GLU A 19 -22.61 7.05 18.63
C GLU A 19 -21.69 6.12 19.41
N ALA A 20 -20.40 6.44 19.43
CA ALA A 20 -19.40 5.77 20.22
C ALA A 20 -18.76 6.76 21.18
N GLY A 21 -18.73 6.43 22.47
CA GLY A 21 -18.04 7.21 23.50
C GLY A 21 -16.51 7.04 23.43
N PRO A 22 -15.78 7.80 24.26
CA PRO A 22 -14.33 7.66 24.40
C PRO A 22 -13.94 6.23 24.74
N SER A 23 -12.84 5.75 24.16
CA SER A 23 -12.28 4.40 24.37
C SER A 23 -13.19 3.22 23.96
N ALA A 24 -14.25 3.45 23.19
CA ALA A 24 -15.08 2.39 22.68
C ALA A 24 -14.47 1.82 21.39
N PRO A 25 -14.19 0.50 21.33
CA PRO A 25 -13.73 -0.13 20.09
C PRO A 25 -14.90 -0.25 19.12
N VAL A 26 -14.73 0.28 17.91
CA VAL A 26 -15.78 0.30 16.89
C VAL A 26 -15.24 -0.19 15.55
N ARG A 27 -16.09 -0.93 14.85
CA ARG A 27 -15.86 -1.27 13.44
C ARG A 27 -16.60 -0.27 12.56
N ILE A 28 -15.91 0.35 11.65
CA ILE A 28 -16.48 1.32 10.70
C ILE A 28 -16.60 0.66 9.33
N VAL A 29 -17.77 0.81 8.70
CA VAL A 29 -18.05 0.28 7.36
C VAL A 29 -18.60 1.41 6.50
N GLY A 30 -18.21 1.45 5.23
CA GLY A 30 -18.67 2.45 4.27
C GLY A 30 -17.61 3.49 3.89
N LEU A 31 -16.37 3.31 4.33
CA LEU A 31 -15.24 4.11 3.84
C LEU A 31 -14.89 3.67 2.41
N SER A 32 -14.53 4.62 1.54
CA SER A 32 -14.09 4.35 0.17
C SER A 32 -12.68 3.74 0.09
N GLY A 33 -11.91 3.81 1.16
CA GLY A 33 -10.59 3.22 1.28
C GLY A 33 -10.30 2.75 2.70
N VAL A 34 -9.19 2.03 2.88
CA VAL A 34 -8.74 1.58 4.20
C VAL A 34 -7.81 2.64 4.78
N PRO A 35 -8.15 3.28 5.93
CA PRO A 35 -7.26 4.22 6.57
C PRO A 35 -6.04 3.52 7.15
N LEU A 36 -4.93 4.25 7.23
CA LEU A 36 -3.71 3.80 7.87
C LEU A 36 -3.76 4.02 9.38
N ALA A 37 -2.94 3.27 10.11
CA ALA A 37 -2.80 3.48 11.54
C ALA A 37 -2.21 4.89 11.80
N GLY A 38 -2.91 5.66 12.64
CA GLY A 38 -2.53 7.05 12.95
C GLY A 38 -3.20 8.11 12.06
N ASP A 39 -4.00 7.72 11.06
CA ASP A 39 -4.78 8.66 10.28
C ASP A 39 -5.81 9.38 11.15
N GLU A 40 -5.99 10.66 10.88
CA GLU A 40 -6.89 11.51 11.63
C GLU A 40 -8.33 11.42 11.11
N LEU A 41 -9.26 11.03 11.99
CA LEU A 41 -10.68 11.02 11.71
C LEU A 41 -11.32 12.33 12.17
N LEU A 42 -11.88 13.08 11.22
CA LEU A 42 -12.58 14.33 11.49
C LEU A 42 -14.10 14.14 11.41
N VAL A 43 -14.80 14.61 12.44
CA VAL A 43 -16.26 14.69 12.43
C VAL A 43 -16.68 16.06 11.95
N VAL A 44 -17.48 16.12 10.90
CA VAL A 44 -17.96 17.37 10.28
C VAL A 44 -19.49 17.44 10.31
N LYS A 45 -20.04 18.64 10.19
CA LYS A 45 -21.48 18.89 10.34
C LYS A 45 -22.31 18.41 9.14
N ASN A 46 -21.72 18.41 7.96
CA ASN A 46 -22.41 18.04 6.72
C ASN A 46 -21.45 17.44 5.68
N GLU A 47 -22.03 16.71 4.75
CA GLU A 47 -21.32 16.02 3.69
C GLU A 47 -20.54 16.96 2.76
N ARG A 48 -21.09 18.16 2.49
CA ARG A 48 -20.43 19.14 1.63
C ARG A 48 -19.10 19.61 2.22
N GLU A 49 -19.05 19.83 3.52
CA GLU A 49 -17.84 20.18 4.25
C GLU A 49 -16.84 19.02 4.24
N ALA A 50 -17.32 17.77 4.44
CA ALA A 50 -16.48 16.58 4.35
C ALA A 50 -15.81 16.47 2.98
N LYS A 51 -16.56 16.68 1.90
CA LYS A 51 -16.04 16.61 0.54
C LYS A 51 -14.99 17.69 0.28
N GLN A 52 -15.24 18.94 0.69
CA GLN A 52 -14.27 20.02 0.52
C GLN A 52 -12.94 19.73 1.23
N ILE A 53 -12.99 19.19 2.45
CA ILE A 53 -11.79 18.83 3.21
C ILE A 53 -11.06 17.66 2.53
N ALA A 54 -11.79 16.66 2.07
CA ALA A 54 -11.21 15.50 1.38
C ALA A 54 -10.53 15.91 0.06
N ASP A 55 -11.21 16.71 -0.77
CA ASP A 55 -10.67 17.22 -2.03
C ASP A 55 -9.38 18.05 -1.80
N HIS A 56 -9.40 18.94 -0.80
CA HIS A 56 -8.23 19.74 -0.46
C HIS A 56 -7.04 18.88 0.03
N ARG A 57 -7.29 17.86 0.86
CA ARG A 57 -6.23 16.93 1.31
C ARG A 57 -5.66 16.15 0.14
N LEU A 58 -6.51 15.65 -0.75
CA LEU A 58 -6.08 14.92 -1.95
C LEU A 58 -5.20 15.79 -2.86
N GLU A 59 -5.56 17.06 -3.06
CA GLU A 59 -4.73 18.00 -3.81
C GLU A 59 -3.36 18.24 -3.16
N LEU A 60 -3.32 18.35 -1.83
CA LEU A 60 -2.07 18.50 -1.11
C LEU A 60 -1.18 17.27 -1.22
N GLU A 61 -1.76 16.08 -1.14
CA GLU A 61 -1.01 14.83 -1.32
C GLU A 61 -0.48 14.69 -2.74
N GLN A 62 -1.30 15.01 -3.75
CA GLN A 62 -0.86 15.01 -5.14
C GLN A 62 0.28 16.00 -5.40
N LYS A 63 0.21 17.20 -4.82
CA LYS A 63 1.28 18.20 -4.92
C LYS A 63 2.56 17.71 -4.25
N LYS A 64 2.46 17.11 -3.07
CA LYS A 64 3.62 16.53 -2.37
C LYS A 64 4.23 15.36 -3.17
N ALA A 65 3.40 14.48 -3.71
CA ALA A 65 3.86 13.37 -4.54
C ALA A 65 4.53 13.85 -5.84
N ALA A 66 3.99 14.90 -6.47
CA ALA A 66 4.57 15.52 -7.66
C ALA A 66 5.95 16.16 -7.34
N GLN A 67 6.04 16.91 -6.23
CA GLN A 67 7.31 17.49 -5.80
C GLN A 67 8.36 16.42 -5.46
N ALA A 68 7.97 15.38 -4.71
CA ALA A 68 8.86 14.26 -4.41
C ALA A 68 9.31 13.52 -5.68
N SER A 69 8.47 13.44 -6.70
CA SER A 69 8.83 12.85 -7.99
C SER A 69 9.73 13.75 -8.85
N GLU A 70 9.67 15.06 -8.67
CA GLU A 70 10.59 16.02 -9.31
C GLU A 70 11.96 16.01 -8.65
N GLU A 71 12.03 15.94 -7.32
CA GLU A 71 13.28 15.83 -6.58
C GLU A 71 13.99 14.48 -6.81
N THR A 72 13.22 13.41 -7.07
CA THR A 72 13.75 12.08 -7.38
C THR A 72 13.95 11.84 -8.88
N ARG A 73 13.55 12.77 -9.76
CA ARG A 73 13.98 12.69 -11.15
C ARG A 73 15.49 12.84 -11.17
N PRO A 74 16.26 11.78 -11.49
CA PRO A 74 17.68 11.98 -11.73
C PRO A 74 17.75 13.02 -12.86
N SER A 75 18.26 14.20 -12.54
CA SER A 75 18.71 15.17 -13.53
C SER A 75 19.41 14.38 -14.62
N ALA A 76 18.87 14.45 -15.84
CA ALA A 76 19.24 13.71 -17.04
C ALA A 76 20.34 12.70 -16.73
N LEU A 77 19.99 11.41 -16.62
CA LEU A 77 20.93 10.33 -16.39
C LEU A 77 22.12 10.58 -17.32
N SER A 78 23.19 11.18 -16.78
CA SER A 78 24.40 11.32 -17.58
C SER A 78 24.79 9.91 -17.99
N ALA A 79 25.25 9.74 -19.21
CA ALA A 79 25.69 8.43 -19.72
C ALA A 79 26.65 7.77 -18.72
N GLU A 80 27.40 8.55 -17.94
CA GLU A 80 28.29 8.12 -16.87
C GLU A 80 27.56 7.38 -15.72
N VAL A 81 26.39 7.87 -15.28
CA VAL A 81 25.59 7.19 -14.22
C VAL A 81 24.96 5.90 -14.75
N LEU A 82 24.58 5.88 -16.04
CA LEU A 82 24.11 4.66 -16.72
C LEU A 82 25.25 3.63 -16.87
N PHE A 83 26.42 4.07 -17.28
CA PHE A 83 27.61 3.21 -17.38
C PHE A 83 28.07 2.70 -16.01
N ALA A 84 28.09 3.56 -14.97
CA ALA A 84 28.41 3.13 -13.60
C ALA A 84 27.42 2.08 -13.06
N ARG A 85 26.12 2.18 -13.43
CA ARG A 85 25.14 1.11 -13.14
C ARG A 85 25.35 -0.15 -13.97
N MET A 86 25.85 -0.04 -15.18
CA MET A 86 26.17 -1.19 -16.03
C MET A 86 27.50 -1.87 -15.66
N GLU A 87 28.49 -1.13 -15.13
CA GLU A 87 29.78 -1.67 -14.70
C GLU A 87 29.74 -2.35 -13.32
N GLY A 88 28.54 -2.47 -12.71
CA GLY A 88 28.30 -3.38 -11.59
C GLY A 88 29.19 -3.07 -10.38
N THR A 89 28.83 -2.07 -9.60
CA THR A 89 29.00 -2.23 -8.15
C THR A 89 28.13 -3.44 -7.79
N GLY A 90 28.72 -4.52 -7.30
CA GLY A 90 28.09 -5.81 -7.11
C GLY A 90 26.86 -5.86 -6.19
N GLU A 91 26.09 -4.78 -6.15
CA GLU A 91 24.82 -4.64 -5.45
C GLU A 91 23.73 -5.37 -6.25
N ARG A 92 23.20 -6.42 -5.68
CA ARG A 92 22.05 -7.12 -6.24
C ARG A 92 20.78 -6.46 -5.73
N GLU A 93 19.96 -5.94 -6.64
CA GLU A 93 18.60 -5.48 -6.28
C GLU A 93 17.64 -6.67 -6.34
N LEU A 94 16.91 -6.88 -5.25
CA LEU A 94 15.82 -7.86 -5.17
C LEU A 94 14.51 -7.10 -5.08
N PHE A 95 13.67 -7.26 -6.08
CA PHE A 95 12.34 -6.66 -6.10
C PHE A 95 11.32 -7.60 -5.46
N ALA A 96 10.38 -7.02 -4.72
CA ALA A 96 9.34 -7.75 -4.02
C ALA A 96 7.95 -7.16 -4.29
N VAL A 97 6.97 -8.04 -4.41
CA VAL A 97 5.54 -7.71 -4.38
C VAL A 97 4.97 -8.32 -3.10
N VAL A 98 4.29 -7.52 -2.26
CA VAL A 98 3.76 -7.96 -0.97
C VAL A 98 2.24 -7.96 -1.00
N LYS A 99 1.63 -9.11 -0.70
CA LYS A 99 0.17 -9.25 -0.55
C LYS A 99 -0.13 -9.86 0.81
N ALA A 100 -1.08 -9.29 1.54
CA ALA A 100 -1.49 -9.79 2.84
C ALA A 100 -3.01 -9.67 3.06
N ASP A 101 -3.49 -10.25 4.13
CA ASP A 101 -4.91 -10.27 4.51
C ASP A 101 -5.41 -8.91 5.01
N VAL A 102 -4.55 -8.15 5.70
CA VAL A 102 -4.88 -6.83 6.26
C VAL A 102 -3.76 -5.81 6.06
N GLN A 103 -4.11 -4.53 6.09
CA GLN A 103 -3.18 -3.43 5.83
C GLN A 103 -2.02 -3.39 6.83
N GLY A 104 -2.29 -3.60 8.12
CA GLY A 104 -1.24 -3.60 9.15
C GLY A 104 -0.19 -4.69 8.92
N THR A 105 -0.58 -5.85 8.40
CA THR A 105 0.36 -6.92 8.03
C THR A 105 1.24 -6.50 6.86
N VAL A 106 0.66 -5.83 5.85
CA VAL A 106 1.43 -5.28 4.72
C VAL A 106 2.51 -4.32 5.19
N GLU A 107 2.15 -3.39 6.08
CA GLU A 107 3.08 -2.41 6.64
C GLU A 107 4.20 -3.08 7.44
N ALA A 108 3.85 -4.00 8.34
CA ALA A 108 4.83 -4.73 9.13
C ALA A 108 5.82 -5.53 8.27
N ILE A 109 5.34 -6.19 7.20
CA ILE A 109 6.20 -6.91 6.27
C ILE A 109 7.11 -5.94 5.51
N ARG A 110 6.60 -4.82 5.03
CA ARG A 110 7.41 -3.80 4.34
C ARG A 110 8.53 -3.28 5.21
N GLU A 111 8.24 -2.95 6.47
CA GLU A 111 9.26 -2.51 7.43
C GLU A 111 10.30 -3.59 7.71
N ALA A 112 9.86 -4.84 7.88
CA ALA A 112 10.77 -5.96 8.10
C ALA A 112 11.68 -6.17 6.88
N LEU A 113 11.15 -6.14 5.67
CA LEU A 113 11.90 -6.28 4.44
C LEU A 113 12.90 -5.12 4.23
N ALA A 114 12.51 -3.89 4.56
CA ALA A 114 13.40 -2.74 4.49
C ALA A 114 14.62 -2.88 5.43
N LYS A 115 14.41 -3.45 6.62
CA LYS A 115 15.49 -3.71 7.60
C LYS A 115 16.43 -4.85 7.17
N LEU A 116 15.98 -5.73 6.29
CA LEU A 116 16.81 -6.83 5.75
C LEU A 116 17.72 -6.40 4.61
N SER A 117 17.56 -5.20 4.08
CA SER A 117 18.47 -4.66 3.06
C SER A 117 19.88 -4.53 3.63
N THR A 118 20.86 -5.03 2.88
CA THR A 118 22.29 -4.96 3.21
C THR A 118 23.03 -4.21 2.10
N GLU A 119 24.28 -3.86 2.35
CA GLU A 119 25.15 -3.21 1.33
C GLU A 119 25.31 -4.04 0.06
N LYS A 120 25.18 -5.38 0.15
CA LYS A 120 25.33 -6.31 -0.99
C LYS A 120 24.02 -6.61 -1.70
N VAL A 121 22.88 -6.54 -0.99
CA VAL A 121 21.55 -6.86 -1.52
C VAL A 121 20.56 -5.80 -1.05
N LYS A 122 20.09 -5.00 -1.97
CA LYS A 122 19.03 -3.99 -1.72
C LYS A 122 17.68 -4.61 -2.04
N LEU A 123 16.82 -4.71 -1.03
CA LEU A 123 15.46 -5.22 -1.19
C LEU A 123 14.50 -4.04 -1.38
N SER A 124 13.78 -4.02 -2.50
CA SER A 124 12.85 -2.96 -2.86
C SER A 124 11.44 -3.53 -3.08
N VAL A 125 10.47 -3.05 -2.31
CA VAL A 125 9.05 -3.43 -2.49
C VAL A 125 8.45 -2.54 -3.58
N ILE A 126 8.25 -3.11 -4.77
CA ILE A 126 7.72 -2.39 -5.94
C ILE A 126 6.20 -2.30 -5.95
N HIS A 127 5.52 -3.23 -5.31
CA HIS A 127 4.06 -3.21 -5.17
C HIS A 127 3.62 -3.89 -3.88
N HIS A 128 2.55 -3.39 -3.30
CA HIS A 128 1.95 -4.00 -2.11
C HIS A 128 0.42 -3.79 -2.11
N GLY A 129 -0.29 -4.66 -1.42
CA GLY A 129 -1.74 -4.54 -1.31
C GLY A 129 -2.40 -5.60 -0.45
N VAL A 130 -3.65 -5.36 -0.12
CA VAL A 130 -4.50 -6.27 0.66
C VAL A 130 -5.31 -7.18 -0.27
N GLY A 131 -5.48 -8.42 0.14
CA GLY A 131 -6.25 -9.44 -0.58
C GLY A 131 -5.41 -10.46 -1.34
N GLY A 132 -6.06 -11.34 -2.07
CA GLY A 132 -5.41 -12.42 -2.83
C GLY A 132 -4.48 -11.92 -3.93
N VAL A 133 -3.54 -12.77 -4.33
CA VAL A 133 -2.67 -12.49 -5.47
C VAL A 133 -3.45 -12.62 -6.76
N LYS A 134 -3.45 -11.58 -7.59
CA LYS A 134 -4.14 -11.47 -8.88
C LYS A 134 -3.18 -11.70 -10.05
N GLU A 135 -3.73 -11.91 -11.24
CA GLU A 135 -2.93 -12.02 -12.48
C GLU A 135 -2.04 -10.80 -12.70
N SER A 136 -2.54 -9.60 -12.43
CA SER A 136 -1.77 -8.37 -12.55
C SER A 136 -0.53 -8.34 -11.65
N ASP A 137 -0.63 -8.91 -10.45
CA ASP A 137 0.51 -9.00 -9.53
C ASP A 137 1.59 -9.96 -10.07
N VAL A 138 1.15 -11.08 -10.68
CA VAL A 138 2.06 -12.05 -11.32
C VAL A 138 2.73 -11.45 -12.55
N MET A 139 1.99 -10.75 -13.41
CA MET A 139 2.54 -10.08 -14.58
C MET A 139 3.57 -9.01 -14.19
N LEU A 140 3.29 -8.24 -13.15
CA LEU A 140 4.21 -7.24 -12.63
C LEU A 140 5.48 -7.90 -12.09
N ALA A 141 5.33 -8.99 -11.33
CA ALA A 141 6.46 -9.73 -10.77
C ALA A 141 7.33 -10.35 -11.86
N ALA A 142 6.73 -10.97 -12.88
CA ALA A 142 7.45 -11.55 -14.02
C ALA A 142 8.23 -10.46 -14.79
N ALA A 143 7.57 -9.33 -15.13
CA ALA A 143 8.20 -8.23 -15.84
C ALA A 143 9.38 -7.59 -15.07
N SER A 144 9.28 -7.52 -13.74
CA SER A 144 10.27 -6.91 -12.87
C SER A 144 11.26 -7.91 -12.27
N LYS A 145 11.13 -9.21 -12.56
CA LYS A 145 11.86 -10.31 -11.91
C LYS A 145 11.75 -10.25 -10.38
N ALA A 146 10.57 -9.89 -9.88
CA ALA A 146 10.28 -9.72 -8.48
C ALA A 146 9.77 -11.02 -7.84
N VAL A 147 9.98 -11.16 -6.53
CA VAL A 147 9.43 -12.25 -5.72
C VAL A 147 8.09 -11.80 -5.13
N ILE A 148 7.08 -12.67 -5.17
CA ILE A 148 5.78 -12.40 -4.56
C ILE A 148 5.73 -13.00 -3.16
N PHE A 149 5.53 -12.17 -2.15
CA PHE A 149 5.27 -12.57 -0.76
C PHE A 149 3.77 -12.49 -0.48
N ALA A 150 3.14 -13.66 -0.33
CA ALA A 150 1.72 -13.79 0.00
C ALA A 150 1.57 -14.28 1.44
N PHE A 151 1.10 -13.41 2.34
CA PHE A 151 0.95 -13.71 3.76
C PHE A 151 -0.54 -13.83 4.12
N HIS A 152 -0.95 -15.01 4.62
CA HIS A 152 -2.34 -15.36 4.95
C HIS A 152 -3.34 -15.19 3.79
N VAL A 153 -2.87 -15.08 2.56
CA VAL A 153 -3.71 -14.97 1.37
C VAL A 153 -3.35 -16.05 0.35
N ARG A 154 -4.29 -16.39 -0.50
CA ARG A 154 -4.11 -17.38 -1.56
C ARG A 154 -4.13 -16.70 -2.92
N PRO A 155 -3.38 -17.20 -3.89
CA PRO A 155 -3.50 -16.74 -5.27
C PRO A 155 -4.86 -17.13 -5.85
N GLU A 156 -5.42 -16.26 -6.67
CA GLU A 156 -6.59 -16.58 -7.48
C GLU A 156 -6.23 -17.71 -8.47
N PRO A 157 -7.19 -18.56 -8.87
CA PRO A 157 -6.91 -19.70 -9.76
C PRO A 157 -6.23 -19.32 -11.07
N ALA A 158 -6.57 -18.16 -11.61
CA ALA A 158 -5.97 -17.63 -12.82
C ALA A 158 -4.52 -17.15 -12.59
N ALA A 159 -4.28 -16.43 -11.48
CA ALA A 159 -2.94 -16.01 -11.06
C ALA A 159 -2.00 -17.20 -10.84
N ARG A 160 -2.50 -18.28 -10.21
CA ARG A 160 -1.72 -19.50 -10.01
C ARG A 160 -1.29 -20.15 -11.32
N LYS A 161 -2.25 -20.30 -12.26
CA LYS A 161 -1.93 -20.86 -13.58
C LYS A 161 -0.92 -20.02 -14.35
N LEU A 162 -0.99 -18.71 -14.22
CA LEU A 162 -0.04 -17.80 -14.85
C LEU A 162 1.34 -17.94 -14.20
N ALA A 163 1.44 -17.98 -12.88
CA ALA A 163 2.70 -18.13 -12.16
C ALA A 163 3.40 -19.48 -12.38
N GLU A 164 2.65 -20.53 -12.77
CA GLU A 164 3.22 -21.83 -13.14
C GLU A 164 3.80 -21.84 -14.59
N ARG A 165 3.49 -20.81 -15.39
CA ARG A 165 3.92 -20.69 -16.79
C ARG A 165 5.10 -19.72 -16.97
N GLU A 166 5.26 -18.75 -16.07
CA GLU A 166 6.31 -17.72 -16.08
C GLU A 166 7.49 -18.14 -15.17
#